data_01d4a6620f996d6955f5bea7bf24e71f
#
_entry.id   01d4a6620f996d6955f5bea7bf24e71f
#
_cell.length_a   1.000
_cell.length_b   1.000
_cell.length_c   1.000
_cell.angle_alpha   90.00
_cell.angle_beta   90.00
_cell.angle_gamma   90.00
#
_symmetry.space_group_name_H-M   'P 1'
#
loop_
_entity.id
_entity.type
_entity.pdbx_description
1 polymer ?
#
loop_
_entity_poly.entity_id
_entity_poly.type
_entity_poly.pdbx_seq_one_letter_code
_entity_poly.pdbx_strand_id
1 'polypeptide(L)'
;MKKVAYLIAFAAALLLSSQSPAAVPSSFNAAKRIAEAQIYYDQDTSFYCGCQFDFEAGPNLDACGYDIRKQPQRASRIEWEHVMPAYDFGRQRQCWQDGGRDNCRRNDAVFRMAEADLHNLVPAIGEVNGDRSNMRFGMVNTPVHEYGACEVSVSFEERTFQPPPHRRGDIARTYWYMRDTYGIEISRQQQQLFTAWAHQDPVDEWELERNQRIAAAQGTANAFVGEVAIQQTPALLPTTSTLSLRSESSSGFSCSTRKTCGAMASCEEAMFHLNQCGNGRLDGDSDGVA
;
A
#
# COMPACT_ATOMS: atom_id res chain seq x y z
N MET A 1 52.35 -29.53 50.46
CA MET A 1 51.25 -29.89 49.55
C MET A 1 50.50 -28.58 49.25
N LYS A 2 50.78 -27.97 48.10
CA LYS A 2 50.16 -26.70 47.66
C LYS A 2 49.00 -27.03 46.71
N LYS A 3 47.75 -26.67 47.07
CA LYS A 3 46.59 -26.78 46.24
C LYS A 3 46.54 -25.54 45.32
N VAL A 4 46.65 -25.75 44.03
CA VAL A 4 46.44 -24.73 43.01
C VAL A 4 44.98 -24.76 42.62
N ALA A 5 44.25 -23.68 42.89
CA ALA A 5 42.84 -23.49 42.45
C ALA A 5 42.84 -22.86 41.05
N TYR A 6 42.31 -23.55 40.05
CA TYR A 6 42.05 -23.01 38.73
C TYR A 6 40.69 -22.27 38.72
N LEU A 7 40.73 -20.96 38.55
CA LEU A 7 39.58 -20.13 38.26
C LEU A 7 39.32 -20.20 36.74
N ILE A 8 38.24 -20.87 36.36
CA ILE A 8 37.75 -20.85 34.98
C ILE A 8 36.82 -19.63 34.86
N ALA A 9 37.30 -18.60 34.16
CA ALA A 9 36.47 -17.45 33.78
C ALA A 9 35.64 -17.80 32.53
N PHE A 10 34.32 -17.96 32.71
CA PHE A 10 33.38 -18.09 31.62
C PHE A 10 33.12 -16.69 31.01
N ALA A 11 33.72 -16.40 29.88
CA ALA A 11 33.40 -15.23 29.09
C ALA A 11 32.13 -15.53 28.28
N ALA A 12 30.99 -15.05 28.77
CA ALA A 12 29.74 -15.07 27.99
C ALA A 12 29.85 -13.97 26.90
N ALA A 13 30.14 -14.38 25.67
CA ALA A 13 30.08 -13.50 24.52
C ALA A 13 28.59 -13.25 24.21
N LEU A 14 28.07 -12.09 24.59
CA LEU A 14 26.79 -11.57 24.11
C LEU A 14 26.94 -11.30 22.61
N LEU A 15 26.40 -12.21 21.80
CA LEU A 15 26.17 -11.97 20.38
C LEU A 15 25.05 -10.92 20.27
N LEU A 16 25.40 -9.65 20.20
CA LEU A 16 24.51 -8.58 19.78
C LEU A 16 24.23 -8.81 18.30
N SER A 17 23.10 -9.46 18.00
CA SER A 17 22.56 -9.50 16.65
C SER A 17 22.21 -8.06 16.28
N SER A 18 23.05 -7.41 15.50
CA SER A 18 22.74 -6.13 14.86
C SER A 18 21.63 -6.40 13.83
N GLN A 19 20.37 -6.25 14.25
CA GLN A 19 19.25 -6.21 13.31
C GLN A 19 19.42 -4.92 12.49
N SER A 20 19.65 -5.07 11.19
CA SER A 20 19.57 -3.93 10.27
C SER A 20 18.19 -3.29 10.41
N PRO A 21 18.07 -1.96 10.38
CA PRO A 21 16.78 -1.31 10.40
C PRO A 21 15.92 -1.84 9.24
N ALA A 22 14.65 -2.12 9.53
CA ALA A 22 13.69 -2.53 8.53
C ALA A 22 13.59 -1.45 7.44
N ALA A 23 13.65 -1.86 6.18
CA ALA A 23 13.62 -0.96 5.03
C ALA A 23 12.90 -1.65 3.86
N VAL A 24 12.34 -0.85 2.96
CA VAL A 24 11.75 -1.37 1.73
C VAL A 24 12.75 -2.31 1.04
N PRO A 25 12.31 -3.51 0.59
CA PRO A 25 13.20 -4.48 -0.02
C PRO A 25 13.98 -3.89 -1.20
N SER A 26 15.24 -4.30 -1.37
CA SER A 26 16.17 -3.73 -2.35
C SER A 26 15.77 -3.96 -3.83
N SER A 27 14.84 -4.87 -4.08
CA SER A 27 14.33 -5.19 -5.42
C SER A 27 13.01 -5.95 -5.35
N PHE A 28 12.27 -5.95 -6.45
CA PHE A 28 11.03 -6.74 -6.58
C PHE A 28 11.25 -8.24 -6.29
N ASN A 29 12.39 -8.82 -6.71
CA ASN A 29 12.69 -10.21 -6.40
C ASN A 29 12.98 -10.46 -4.91
N ALA A 30 13.57 -9.50 -4.22
CA ALA A 30 13.72 -9.56 -2.75
C ALA A 30 12.37 -9.42 -2.07
N ALA A 31 11.52 -8.50 -2.53
CA ALA A 31 10.17 -8.28 -2.01
C ALA A 31 9.30 -9.54 -2.10
N LYS A 32 9.32 -10.24 -3.23
CA LYS A 32 8.58 -11.50 -3.40
C LYS A 32 8.96 -12.55 -2.36
N ARG A 33 10.27 -12.76 -2.13
CA ARG A 33 10.73 -13.72 -1.11
C ARG A 33 10.34 -13.33 0.31
N ILE A 34 10.39 -12.04 0.64
CA ILE A 34 9.98 -11.53 1.95
C ILE A 34 8.46 -11.67 2.11
N ALA A 35 7.70 -11.30 1.07
CA ALA A 35 6.25 -11.43 1.08
C ALA A 35 5.81 -12.88 1.33
N GLU A 36 6.40 -13.84 0.62
CA GLU A 36 6.13 -15.27 0.81
C GLU A 36 6.52 -15.75 2.21
N ALA A 37 7.75 -15.47 2.66
CA ALA A 37 8.30 -16.03 3.88
C ALA A 37 7.84 -15.35 5.17
N GLN A 38 7.41 -14.08 5.12
CA GLN A 38 7.13 -13.28 6.33
C GLN A 38 5.73 -12.69 6.36
N ILE A 39 5.09 -12.48 5.22
CA ILE A 39 3.76 -11.86 5.16
C ILE A 39 2.68 -12.91 4.93
N TYR A 40 2.86 -13.81 3.97
CA TYR A 40 1.87 -14.78 3.50
C TYR A 40 2.20 -16.23 3.88
N TYR A 41 3.12 -16.48 4.84
CA TYR A 41 3.59 -17.81 5.21
C TYR A 41 2.49 -18.77 5.72
N ASP A 42 1.37 -18.24 6.20
CA ASP A 42 0.20 -18.95 6.68
C ASP A 42 -1.11 -18.51 6.00
N GLN A 43 -0.99 -17.72 4.92
CA GLN A 43 -2.11 -17.22 4.13
C GLN A 43 -2.04 -17.79 2.72
N ASP A 44 -2.97 -18.65 2.44
CA ASP A 44 -3.06 -19.44 1.22
C ASP A 44 -4.21 -19.02 0.30
N THR A 45 -4.73 -17.79 0.45
CA THR A 45 -5.91 -17.32 -0.29
C THR A 45 -5.52 -16.22 -1.28
N SER A 46 -5.82 -16.43 -2.57
CA SER A 46 -5.53 -15.48 -3.64
C SER A 46 -6.38 -14.22 -3.55
N PHE A 47 -5.77 -13.05 -3.81
CA PHE A 47 -6.34 -11.74 -3.52
C PHE A 47 -7.69 -11.49 -4.18
N TYR A 48 -7.80 -11.68 -5.50
CA TYR A 48 -9.04 -11.37 -6.21
C TYR A 48 -10.10 -12.47 -6.12
N CYS A 49 -9.68 -13.73 -6.21
CA CYS A 49 -10.62 -14.83 -6.41
C CYS A 49 -10.90 -15.65 -5.14
N GLY A 50 -10.14 -15.44 -4.07
CA GLY A 50 -10.33 -16.19 -2.84
C GLY A 50 -10.00 -17.69 -2.95
N CYS A 51 -9.32 -18.12 -4.02
CA CYS A 51 -8.92 -19.51 -4.19
C CYS A 51 -7.75 -19.84 -3.28
N GLN A 52 -7.83 -20.96 -2.58
CA GLN A 52 -6.69 -21.50 -1.86
C GLN A 52 -5.55 -21.85 -2.81
N PHE A 53 -4.33 -21.64 -2.39
CA PHE A 53 -3.16 -21.91 -3.20
C PHE A 53 -1.96 -22.36 -2.37
N ASP A 54 -1.00 -22.96 -3.05
CA ASP A 54 0.36 -23.14 -2.60
C ASP A 54 1.31 -22.45 -3.59
N PHE A 55 2.39 -21.84 -3.13
CA PHE A 55 3.28 -21.08 -4.02
C PHE A 55 4.02 -21.96 -5.05
N GLU A 56 4.22 -23.26 -4.74
CA GLU A 56 4.87 -24.23 -5.64
C GLU A 56 3.85 -24.96 -6.50
N ALA A 57 2.76 -25.45 -5.88
CA ALA A 57 1.72 -26.24 -6.55
C ALA A 57 0.71 -25.39 -7.35
N GLY A 58 0.57 -24.09 -7.03
CA GLY A 58 -0.40 -23.18 -7.63
C GLY A 58 -1.78 -23.19 -6.93
N PRO A 59 -2.78 -22.52 -7.53
CA PRO A 59 -4.13 -22.40 -6.97
C PRO A 59 -4.95 -23.68 -7.19
N ASN A 60 -5.80 -24.01 -6.20
CA ASN A 60 -6.80 -25.08 -6.31
C ASN A 60 -8.05 -24.51 -7.01
N LEU A 61 -8.02 -24.48 -8.35
CA LEU A 61 -9.05 -23.86 -9.19
C LEU A 61 -10.40 -24.55 -9.08
N ASP A 62 -10.40 -25.90 -9.03
CA ASP A 62 -11.62 -26.68 -8.95
C ASP A 62 -12.37 -26.44 -7.64
N ALA A 63 -11.64 -26.38 -6.53
CA ALA A 63 -12.23 -26.19 -5.19
C ALA A 63 -12.88 -24.82 -5.03
N CYS A 64 -12.36 -23.78 -5.70
CA CYS A 64 -12.94 -22.44 -5.63
C CYS A 64 -13.90 -22.11 -6.78
N GLY A 65 -14.15 -23.06 -7.68
CA GLY A 65 -15.07 -22.87 -8.83
C GLY A 65 -14.56 -21.85 -9.86
N TYR A 66 -13.23 -21.76 -10.01
CA TYR A 66 -12.63 -20.87 -10.99
C TYR A 66 -12.66 -21.48 -12.39
N ASP A 67 -13.21 -20.74 -13.37
CA ASP A 67 -13.19 -21.11 -14.77
C ASP A 67 -12.01 -20.44 -15.49
N ILE A 68 -11.22 -21.25 -16.20
CA ILE A 68 -10.11 -20.76 -17.02
C ILE A 68 -10.67 -20.09 -18.28
N ARG A 69 -10.40 -18.78 -18.43
CA ARG A 69 -10.89 -18.02 -19.58
C ARG A 69 -10.11 -18.33 -20.87
N LYS A 70 -8.79 -18.19 -20.87
CA LYS A 70 -7.94 -18.33 -22.07
C LYS A 70 -6.49 -18.76 -21.80
N GLN A 71 -5.98 -18.61 -20.58
CA GLN A 71 -4.55 -18.74 -20.28
C GLN A 71 -4.28 -19.83 -19.23
N PRO A 72 -4.48 -21.13 -19.54
CA PRO A 72 -4.39 -22.21 -18.56
C PRO A 72 -3.01 -22.27 -17.87
N GLN A 73 -1.94 -21.99 -18.59
CA GLN A 73 -0.58 -21.97 -18.03
C GLN A 73 -0.37 -20.83 -17.01
N ARG A 74 -1.08 -19.70 -17.15
CA ARG A 74 -1.06 -18.63 -16.15
C ARG A 74 -2.05 -18.90 -15.03
N ALA A 75 -3.22 -19.47 -15.35
CA ALA A 75 -4.21 -19.84 -14.35
C ALA A 75 -3.66 -20.87 -13.36
N SER A 76 -2.76 -21.76 -13.77
CA SER A 76 -2.19 -22.82 -12.91
C SER A 76 -1.10 -22.35 -11.96
N ARG A 77 -0.81 -21.05 -11.85
CA ARG A 77 0.21 -20.52 -10.93
C ARG A 77 -0.23 -19.25 -10.23
N ILE A 78 0.36 -18.97 -9.08
CA ILE A 78 0.26 -17.68 -8.40
C ILE A 78 1.32 -16.73 -8.96
N GLU A 79 0.92 -15.49 -9.20
CA GLU A 79 1.79 -14.39 -9.56
C GLU A 79 1.67 -13.27 -8.53
N TRP A 80 2.77 -12.57 -8.27
CA TRP A 80 2.75 -11.37 -7.43
C TRP A 80 2.20 -10.20 -8.25
N GLU A 81 1.01 -9.79 -7.87
CA GLU A 81 0.31 -8.64 -8.43
C GLU A 81 0.76 -7.35 -7.77
N HIS A 82 1.02 -6.34 -8.59
CA HIS A 82 1.10 -4.96 -8.13
C HIS A 82 -0.31 -4.34 -8.15
N VAL A 83 -0.91 -4.12 -6.98
CA VAL A 83 -2.25 -3.51 -6.88
C VAL A 83 -2.27 -2.18 -7.63
N MET A 84 -1.34 -1.26 -7.35
CA MET A 84 -1.04 -0.14 -8.25
C MET A 84 -0.01 -0.60 -9.27
N PRO A 85 -0.32 -0.68 -10.58
CA PRO A 85 0.59 -1.19 -11.59
C PRO A 85 1.90 -0.41 -11.68
N ALA A 86 2.98 -1.09 -12.02
CA ALA A 86 4.26 -0.44 -12.28
C ALA A 86 4.18 0.66 -13.36
N TYR A 87 3.22 0.54 -14.29
CA TYR A 87 2.92 1.57 -15.27
C TYR A 87 2.45 2.87 -14.62
N ASP A 88 1.57 2.82 -13.61
CA ASP A 88 0.96 4.01 -13.02
C ASP A 88 1.98 4.86 -12.25
N PHE A 89 2.85 4.25 -11.46
CA PHE A 89 3.91 4.99 -10.78
C PHE A 89 5.14 5.23 -11.67
N GLY A 90 5.35 4.41 -12.70
CA GLY A 90 6.47 4.56 -13.62
C GLY A 90 6.26 5.68 -14.64
N ARG A 91 5.08 5.73 -15.30
CA ARG A 91 4.80 6.72 -16.36
C ARG A 91 4.89 8.18 -15.91
N GLN A 92 4.80 8.44 -14.64
CA GLN A 92 4.95 9.77 -14.04
C GLN A 92 6.43 10.17 -13.82
N ARG A 93 7.39 9.29 -14.16
CA ARG A 93 8.82 9.48 -13.94
C ARG A 93 9.59 9.58 -15.24
N GLN A 94 10.63 10.43 -15.25
CA GLN A 94 11.47 10.63 -16.45
C GLN A 94 12.09 9.32 -16.94
N CYS A 95 12.55 8.45 -16.04
CA CYS A 95 13.14 7.16 -16.41
C CYS A 95 12.22 6.28 -17.27
N TRP A 96 10.89 6.41 -17.09
CA TRP A 96 9.93 5.66 -17.89
C TRP A 96 9.84 6.18 -19.32
N GLN A 97 9.88 7.50 -19.49
CA GLN A 97 9.90 8.14 -20.79
C GLN A 97 11.16 7.77 -21.57
N ASP A 98 12.30 7.62 -20.86
CA ASP A 98 13.61 7.34 -21.45
C ASP A 98 13.86 5.85 -21.79
N GLY A 99 12.95 4.93 -21.43
CA GLY A 99 13.14 3.51 -21.76
C GLY A 99 12.34 2.53 -20.90
N GLY A 100 11.19 2.99 -20.36
CA GLY A 100 10.20 2.14 -19.70
C GLY A 100 10.68 1.51 -18.39
N ARG A 101 10.01 0.42 -18.02
CA ARG A 101 10.22 -0.27 -16.74
C ARG A 101 11.68 -0.66 -16.48
N ASP A 102 12.34 -1.21 -17.47
CA ASP A 102 13.72 -1.69 -17.32
C ASP A 102 14.73 -0.55 -17.14
N ASN A 103 14.48 0.59 -17.80
CA ASN A 103 15.29 1.78 -17.57
C ASN A 103 15.08 2.34 -16.15
N CYS A 104 13.83 2.39 -15.67
CA CYS A 104 13.54 2.81 -14.31
C CYS A 104 14.20 1.91 -13.26
N ARG A 105 14.13 0.60 -13.44
CA ARG A 105 14.82 -0.36 -12.55
C ARG A 105 16.31 -0.11 -12.44
N ARG A 106 16.97 0.25 -13.54
CA ARG A 106 18.42 0.54 -13.53
C ARG A 106 18.75 1.91 -12.93
N ASN A 107 17.95 2.93 -13.24
CA ASN A 107 18.38 4.31 -13.11
C ASN A 107 17.57 5.14 -12.09
N ASP A 108 16.47 4.59 -11.50
CA ASP A 108 15.60 5.34 -10.61
C ASP A 108 15.39 4.59 -9.29
N ALA A 109 15.94 5.13 -8.21
CA ALA A 109 15.86 4.51 -6.88
C ALA A 109 14.42 4.52 -6.33
N VAL A 110 13.67 5.59 -6.55
CA VAL A 110 12.28 5.70 -6.06
C VAL A 110 11.37 4.71 -6.80
N PHE A 111 11.57 4.53 -8.12
CA PHE A 111 10.86 3.49 -8.85
C PHE A 111 11.14 2.09 -8.29
N ARG A 112 12.41 1.77 -8.01
CA ARG A 112 12.77 0.46 -7.42
C ARG A 112 12.12 0.25 -6.05
N MET A 113 12.06 1.28 -5.21
CA MET A 113 11.38 1.22 -3.93
C MET A 113 9.88 0.98 -4.10
N ALA A 114 9.21 1.75 -4.96
CA ALA A 114 7.78 1.57 -5.25
C ALA A 114 7.45 0.19 -5.85
N GLU A 115 8.33 -0.34 -6.71
CA GLU A 115 8.17 -1.67 -7.31
C GLU A 115 8.40 -2.81 -6.31
N ALA A 116 9.18 -2.56 -5.26
CA ALA A 116 9.51 -3.54 -4.22
C ALA A 116 8.69 -3.37 -2.93
N ASP A 117 7.76 -2.41 -2.88
CA ASP A 117 6.98 -2.14 -1.67
C ASP A 117 5.97 -3.25 -1.39
N LEU A 118 6.07 -3.84 -0.19
CA LEU A 118 5.24 -4.97 0.23
C LEU A 118 3.76 -4.61 0.36
N HIS A 119 3.43 -3.34 0.64
CA HIS A 119 2.02 -2.90 0.68
C HIS A 119 1.34 -2.98 -0.67
N ASN A 120 2.10 -2.88 -1.76
CA ASN A 120 1.59 -2.94 -3.12
C ASN A 120 1.61 -4.36 -3.73
N LEU A 121 2.07 -5.39 -3.01
CA LEU A 121 2.21 -6.76 -3.51
C LEU A 121 1.20 -7.71 -2.87
N VAL A 122 0.44 -8.41 -3.71
CA VAL A 122 -0.53 -9.43 -3.29
C VAL A 122 -0.43 -10.68 -4.18
N PRO A 123 -0.71 -11.90 -3.64
CA PRO A 123 -0.75 -13.11 -4.45
C PRO A 123 -2.04 -13.15 -5.27
N ALA A 124 -1.94 -13.36 -6.57
CA ALA A 124 -3.11 -13.47 -7.46
C ALA A 124 -2.96 -14.62 -8.43
N ILE A 125 -4.09 -15.19 -8.89
CA ILE A 125 -4.09 -16.16 -10.00
C ILE A 125 -3.47 -15.49 -11.22
N GLY A 126 -2.48 -16.13 -11.83
CA GLY A 126 -1.69 -15.52 -12.89
C GLY A 126 -2.50 -15.12 -14.13
N GLU A 127 -3.59 -15.82 -14.47
CA GLU A 127 -4.48 -15.42 -15.57
C GLU A 127 -5.16 -14.08 -15.23
N VAL A 128 -5.74 -13.94 -14.05
CA VAL A 128 -6.42 -12.71 -13.61
C VAL A 128 -5.42 -11.54 -13.54
N ASN A 129 -4.23 -11.76 -13.00
CA ASN A 129 -3.15 -10.77 -13.01
C ASN A 129 -2.79 -10.32 -14.44
N GLY A 130 -2.67 -11.29 -15.38
CA GLY A 130 -2.37 -10.99 -16.78
C GLY A 130 -3.46 -10.23 -17.50
N ASP A 131 -4.70 -10.62 -17.29
CA ASP A 131 -5.85 -9.97 -17.90
C ASP A 131 -6.08 -8.56 -17.31
N ARG A 132 -5.85 -8.38 -16.01
CA ARG A 132 -5.85 -7.07 -15.37
C ARG A 132 -4.76 -6.16 -15.94
N SER A 133 -3.53 -6.67 -16.13
CA SER A 133 -2.43 -5.89 -16.71
C SER A 133 -2.25 -4.52 -16.03
N ASN A 134 -2.30 -3.41 -16.78
CA ASN A 134 -2.32 -2.04 -16.27
C ASN A 134 -3.67 -1.35 -16.46
N MET A 135 -4.75 -2.10 -16.49
CA MET A 135 -6.09 -1.52 -16.57
C MET A 135 -6.42 -0.77 -15.28
N ARG A 136 -7.19 0.31 -15.43
CA ARG A 136 -7.70 1.04 -14.28
C ARG A 136 -8.69 0.18 -13.50
N PHE A 137 -8.75 0.36 -12.22
CA PHE A 137 -9.87 -0.14 -11.43
C PHE A 137 -11.13 0.69 -11.68
N GLY A 138 -12.27 0.03 -11.78
CA GLY A 138 -13.55 0.68 -12.05
C GLY A 138 -14.72 -0.28 -11.99
N MET A 139 -15.92 0.26 -12.18
CA MET A 139 -17.10 -0.56 -12.43
C MET A 139 -17.21 -0.77 -13.94
N VAL A 140 -17.51 -2.00 -14.34
CA VAL A 140 -17.76 -2.39 -15.74
C VAL A 140 -19.24 -2.23 -16.03
N ASN A 141 -19.61 -1.57 -17.15
CA ASN A 141 -21.00 -1.31 -17.49
C ASN A 141 -21.82 -2.58 -17.70
N THR A 142 -21.20 -3.60 -18.28
CA THR A 142 -21.82 -4.92 -18.47
C THR A 142 -20.88 -5.97 -17.89
N PRO A 143 -21.01 -6.28 -16.59
CA PRO A 143 -20.18 -7.29 -15.95
C PRO A 143 -20.34 -8.65 -16.63
N VAL A 144 -19.21 -9.32 -16.89
CA VAL A 144 -19.15 -10.68 -17.43
C VAL A 144 -18.44 -11.59 -16.41
N HIS A 145 -18.97 -12.78 -16.20
CA HIS A 145 -18.43 -13.75 -15.27
C HIS A 145 -17.61 -14.80 -16.04
N GLU A 146 -16.46 -14.38 -16.58
CA GLU A 146 -15.60 -15.25 -17.40
C GLU A 146 -14.68 -16.17 -16.59
N TYR A 147 -14.66 -15.99 -15.26
CA TYR A 147 -13.76 -16.70 -14.34
C TYR A 147 -14.54 -17.57 -13.32
N GLY A 148 -15.72 -18.07 -13.71
CA GLY A 148 -16.57 -18.91 -12.87
C GLY A 148 -17.03 -18.19 -11.60
N ALA A 149 -16.75 -18.77 -10.42
CA ALA A 149 -17.13 -18.19 -9.14
C ALA A 149 -16.25 -16.99 -8.70
N CYS A 150 -15.14 -16.70 -9.40
CA CYS A 150 -14.32 -15.53 -9.13
C CYS A 150 -15.03 -14.24 -9.60
N GLU A 151 -15.45 -13.39 -8.66
CA GLU A 151 -16.29 -12.21 -8.91
C GLU A 151 -15.54 -11.02 -9.53
N VAL A 152 -14.59 -11.26 -10.42
CA VAL A 152 -13.96 -10.20 -11.21
C VAL A 152 -14.67 -10.03 -12.55
N SER A 153 -14.67 -8.80 -13.07
CA SER A 153 -15.10 -8.53 -14.44
C SER A 153 -14.06 -7.68 -15.15
N VAL A 154 -13.70 -8.06 -16.37
CA VAL A 154 -12.71 -7.36 -17.18
C VAL A 154 -13.34 -6.85 -18.46
N SER A 155 -13.35 -5.54 -18.63
CA SER A 155 -13.68 -4.93 -19.93
C SER A 155 -12.39 -4.58 -20.67
N PHE A 156 -12.01 -5.40 -21.64
CA PHE A 156 -10.83 -5.14 -22.48
C PHE A 156 -11.04 -3.93 -23.38
N GLU A 157 -12.26 -3.66 -23.81
CA GLU A 157 -12.62 -2.50 -24.62
C GLU A 157 -12.48 -1.20 -23.82
N GLU A 158 -13.07 -1.15 -22.61
CA GLU A 158 -13.01 0.03 -21.72
C GLU A 158 -11.69 0.13 -20.96
N ARG A 159 -10.82 -0.88 -21.06
CA ARG A 159 -9.60 -1.04 -20.25
C ARG A 159 -9.87 -0.87 -18.76
N THR A 160 -10.90 -1.55 -18.26
CA THR A 160 -11.39 -1.44 -16.89
C THR A 160 -11.44 -2.83 -16.26
N PHE A 161 -10.89 -2.93 -15.05
CA PHE A 161 -10.96 -4.11 -14.20
C PHE A 161 -11.84 -3.80 -12.98
N GLN A 162 -12.92 -4.57 -12.84
CA GLN A 162 -13.81 -4.52 -11.69
C GLN A 162 -13.41 -5.61 -10.70
N PRO A 163 -12.87 -5.26 -9.54
CA PRO A 163 -12.56 -6.23 -8.49
C PRO A 163 -13.83 -6.67 -7.73
N PRO A 164 -13.77 -7.82 -7.04
CA PRO A 164 -14.85 -8.25 -6.17
C PRO A 164 -15.10 -7.23 -5.05
N PRO A 165 -16.34 -7.13 -4.53
CA PRO A 165 -16.72 -6.12 -3.54
C PRO A 165 -15.82 -6.07 -2.32
N HIS A 166 -15.40 -7.23 -1.79
CA HIS A 166 -14.60 -7.41 -0.57
C HIS A 166 -13.08 -7.16 -0.76
N ARG A 167 -12.66 -6.59 -1.89
CA ARG A 167 -11.28 -6.17 -2.18
C ARG A 167 -11.18 -4.71 -2.60
N ARG A 168 -12.32 -4.03 -2.67
CA ARG A 168 -12.37 -2.63 -3.15
C ARG A 168 -11.72 -1.68 -2.17
N GLY A 169 -11.95 -1.88 -0.87
CA GLY A 169 -11.35 -1.10 0.19
C GLY A 169 -9.84 -1.31 0.28
N ASP A 170 -9.38 -2.57 0.22
CA ASP A 170 -7.96 -2.93 0.20
C ASP A 170 -7.21 -2.20 -0.92
N ILE A 171 -7.81 -2.18 -2.12
CA ILE A 171 -7.27 -1.50 -3.29
C ILE A 171 -7.20 0.00 -3.05
N ALA A 172 -8.26 0.62 -2.52
CA ALA A 172 -8.31 2.04 -2.24
C ALA A 172 -7.21 2.45 -1.25
N ARG A 173 -7.08 1.73 -0.13
CA ARG A 173 -6.07 1.98 0.91
C ARG A 173 -4.64 1.75 0.41
N THR A 174 -4.44 0.78 -0.48
CA THR A 174 -3.15 0.58 -1.15
C THR A 174 -2.79 1.75 -2.07
N TYR A 175 -3.74 2.24 -2.87
CA TYR A 175 -3.50 3.40 -3.75
C TYR A 175 -3.19 4.66 -2.97
N TRP A 176 -3.88 4.93 -1.86
CA TRP A 176 -3.59 6.08 -1.01
C TRP A 176 -2.21 5.98 -0.36
N TYR A 177 -1.83 4.79 0.13
CA TYR A 177 -0.49 4.56 0.64
C TYR A 177 0.59 4.84 -0.41
N MET A 178 0.44 4.30 -1.61
CA MET A 178 1.38 4.50 -2.72
C MET A 178 1.46 5.97 -3.15
N ARG A 179 0.32 6.66 -3.18
CA ARG A 179 0.24 8.11 -3.44
C ARG A 179 1.06 8.89 -2.41
N ASP A 180 0.81 8.67 -1.14
CA ASP A 180 1.42 9.48 -0.07
C ASP A 180 2.89 9.13 0.15
N THR A 181 3.28 7.87 -0.03
CA THR A 181 4.66 7.41 0.15
C THR A 181 5.57 7.80 -1.01
N TYR A 182 5.08 7.77 -2.24
CA TYR A 182 5.90 7.96 -3.44
C TYR A 182 5.55 9.22 -4.25
N GLY A 183 4.59 10.02 -3.79
CA GLY A 183 4.15 11.23 -4.49
C GLY A 183 3.49 10.94 -5.85
N ILE A 184 2.70 9.85 -5.93
CA ILE A 184 2.06 9.42 -7.17
C ILE A 184 0.71 10.12 -7.32
N GLU A 185 0.49 10.75 -8.44
CA GLU A 185 -0.80 11.39 -8.72
C GLU A 185 -1.87 10.35 -9.05
N ILE A 186 -3.04 10.51 -8.42
CA ILE A 186 -4.26 9.75 -8.68
C ILE A 186 -5.31 10.72 -9.20
N SER A 187 -5.98 10.39 -10.32
CA SER A 187 -7.00 11.27 -10.87
C SER A 187 -8.15 11.49 -9.89
N ARG A 188 -8.80 12.66 -9.95
CA ARG A 188 -9.97 12.99 -9.12
C ARG A 188 -11.08 11.93 -9.21
N GLN A 189 -11.38 11.46 -10.42
CA GLN A 189 -12.37 10.40 -10.62
C GLN A 189 -11.99 9.11 -9.90
N GLN A 190 -10.73 8.70 -9.98
CA GLN A 190 -10.22 7.52 -9.29
C GLN A 190 -10.25 7.69 -7.77
N GLN A 191 -9.90 8.89 -7.29
CA GLN A 191 -9.96 9.24 -5.87
C GLN A 191 -11.39 9.14 -5.31
N GLN A 192 -12.38 9.66 -6.04
CA GLN A 192 -13.80 9.57 -5.64
C GLN A 192 -14.28 8.12 -5.60
N LEU A 193 -13.90 7.31 -6.59
CA LEU A 193 -14.23 5.89 -6.63
C LEU A 193 -13.64 5.16 -5.40
N PHE A 194 -12.37 5.39 -5.11
CA PHE A 194 -11.68 4.76 -3.98
C PHE A 194 -12.26 5.19 -2.64
N THR A 195 -12.69 6.44 -2.50
CA THR A 195 -13.40 6.89 -1.30
C THR A 195 -14.70 6.11 -1.10
N ALA A 196 -15.51 5.94 -2.15
CA ALA A 196 -16.73 5.15 -2.07
C ALA A 196 -16.44 3.66 -1.76
N TRP A 197 -15.40 3.10 -2.34
CA TRP A 197 -14.98 1.71 -2.12
C TRP A 197 -14.51 1.45 -0.70
N ALA A 198 -13.70 2.34 -0.13
CA ALA A 198 -13.24 2.22 1.25
C ALA A 198 -14.37 2.29 2.29
N HIS A 199 -15.46 3.03 1.97
CA HIS A 199 -16.66 3.02 2.80
C HIS A 199 -17.50 1.74 2.67
N GLN A 200 -17.50 1.12 1.50
CA GLN A 200 -18.23 -0.13 1.24
C GLN A 200 -17.51 -1.36 1.77
N ASP A 201 -16.20 -1.31 1.81
CA ASP A 201 -15.31 -2.40 2.20
C ASP A 201 -14.35 -1.88 3.30
N PRO A 202 -14.80 -1.88 4.57
CA PRO A 202 -13.98 -1.44 5.69
C PRO A 202 -12.81 -2.39 5.94
N VAL A 203 -11.82 -1.90 6.69
CA VAL A 203 -10.63 -2.67 7.08
C VAL A 203 -11.04 -3.96 7.80
N ASP A 204 -10.53 -5.09 7.32
CA ASP A 204 -10.73 -6.41 7.92
C ASP A 204 -9.53 -6.83 8.80
N GLU A 205 -9.68 -7.97 9.48
CA GLU A 205 -8.65 -8.50 10.39
C GLU A 205 -7.37 -8.88 9.63
N TRP A 206 -7.50 -9.41 8.41
CA TRP A 206 -6.35 -9.78 7.61
C TRP A 206 -5.58 -8.55 7.11
N GLU A 207 -6.25 -7.48 6.71
CA GLU A 207 -5.57 -6.23 6.37
C GLU A 207 -4.78 -5.67 7.54
N LEU A 208 -5.35 -5.68 8.76
CA LEU A 208 -4.64 -5.23 9.97
C LEU A 208 -3.40 -6.08 10.23
N GLU A 209 -3.53 -7.39 10.19
CA GLU A 209 -2.41 -8.31 10.40
C GLU A 209 -1.35 -8.18 9.32
N ARG A 210 -1.75 -8.13 8.05
CA ARG A 210 -0.85 -7.91 6.92
C ARG A 210 -0.09 -6.59 7.06
N ASN A 211 -0.76 -5.52 7.46
CA ASN A 211 -0.14 -4.22 7.72
C ASN A 211 0.92 -4.29 8.81
N GLN A 212 0.65 -5.01 9.92
CA GLN A 212 1.62 -5.22 11.01
C GLN A 212 2.83 -6.04 10.54
N ARG A 213 2.62 -7.13 9.82
CA ARG A 213 3.69 -7.97 9.26
C ARG A 213 4.58 -7.16 8.31
N ILE A 214 3.98 -6.36 7.43
CA ILE A 214 4.73 -5.49 6.50
C ILE A 214 5.50 -4.42 7.27
N ALA A 215 4.89 -3.77 8.26
CA ALA A 215 5.58 -2.78 9.09
C ALA A 215 6.80 -3.38 9.80
N ALA A 216 6.71 -4.62 10.28
CA ALA A 216 7.84 -5.33 10.87
C ALA A 216 8.94 -5.66 9.84
N ALA A 217 8.56 -6.03 8.61
CA ALA A 217 9.49 -6.45 7.56
C ALA A 217 10.20 -5.27 6.87
N GLN A 218 9.47 -4.17 6.56
CA GLN A 218 10.02 -3.03 5.80
C GLN A 218 10.06 -1.69 6.55
N GLY A 219 9.56 -1.63 7.80
CA GLY A 219 9.66 -0.45 8.66
C GLY A 219 8.62 0.64 8.41
N THR A 220 7.66 0.42 7.52
CA THR A 220 6.58 1.37 7.22
C THR A 220 5.24 0.68 7.28
N ALA A 221 4.26 1.33 7.92
CA ALA A 221 2.87 0.89 7.96
C ALA A 221 2.01 1.70 6.97
N ASN A 222 0.95 1.10 6.47
CA ASN A 222 -0.09 1.80 5.75
C ASN A 222 -1.04 2.48 6.74
N ALA A 223 -0.96 3.80 6.87
CA ALA A 223 -1.78 4.58 7.81
C ALA A 223 -3.30 4.51 7.51
N PHE A 224 -3.69 4.10 6.31
CA PHE A 224 -5.08 3.92 5.92
C PHE A 224 -5.70 2.59 6.39
N VAL A 225 -4.88 1.67 6.92
CA VAL A 225 -5.30 0.35 7.43
C VAL A 225 -5.40 0.34 8.97
N GLY A 226 -5.25 1.48 9.63
CA GLY A 226 -5.29 1.61 11.08
C GLY A 226 -3.92 1.86 11.71
N GLU A 227 -3.91 2.20 13.00
CA GLU A 227 -2.68 2.47 13.72
C GLU A 227 -1.91 1.18 13.97
N VAL A 228 -0.70 1.10 13.43
CA VAL A 228 0.27 0.05 13.72
C VAL A 228 1.36 0.62 14.61
N ALA A 229 1.51 0.06 15.80
CA ALA A 229 2.65 0.36 16.64
C ALA A 229 3.92 -0.21 16.00
N ILE A 230 4.64 0.61 15.25
CA ILE A 230 5.99 0.27 14.81
C ILE A 230 6.86 0.19 16.06
N GLN A 231 7.30 -1.01 16.41
CA GLN A 231 8.28 -1.18 17.49
C GLN A 231 9.59 -0.52 17.02
N GLN A 232 9.71 0.75 17.32
CA GLN A 232 11.02 1.42 17.24
C GLN A 232 11.91 0.76 18.28
N THR A 233 12.93 0.04 17.86
CA THR A 233 14.04 -0.33 18.74
C THR A 233 14.50 0.95 19.40
N PRO A 234 14.55 1.04 20.75
CA PRO A 234 14.91 2.28 21.40
C PRO A 234 16.34 2.61 21.02
N ALA A 235 16.52 3.58 20.13
CA ALA A 235 17.77 4.30 20.03
C ALA A 235 17.97 4.96 21.39
N LEU A 236 19.04 4.58 22.09
CA LEU A 236 19.50 5.22 23.32
C LEU A 236 19.69 6.72 23.05
N LEU A 237 18.66 7.51 23.34
CA LEU A 237 18.78 8.96 23.43
C LEU A 237 18.94 9.33 24.90
N PRO A 238 19.85 10.23 25.23
CA PRO A 238 20.05 10.66 26.60
C PRO A 238 18.85 11.43 27.14
N THR A 239 18.41 11.01 28.32
CA THR A 239 17.42 11.71 29.13
C THR A 239 17.81 13.15 29.34
N THR A 240 16.96 14.10 28.93
CA THR A 240 16.56 15.25 29.77
C THR A 240 15.49 16.09 29.07
N SER A 241 14.47 16.35 29.84
CA SER A 241 13.57 17.50 29.85
C SER A 241 12.11 17.20 29.57
N THR A 242 11.39 17.12 30.66
CA THR A 242 9.96 17.40 30.83
C THR A 242 9.52 18.60 29.95
N LEU A 243 8.64 18.37 29.03
CA LEU A 243 7.79 19.42 28.44
C LEU A 243 6.35 18.99 28.44
N SER A 244 5.61 19.75 29.21
CA SER A 244 4.18 19.75 29.44
C SER A 244 3.40 19.73 28.15
N LEU A 245 2.43 18.82 28.03
CA LEU A 245 1.36 18.86 27.03
C LEU A 245 0.59 20.18 27.22
N ARG A 246 0.79 21.12 26.30
CA ARG A 246 -0.13 22.21 26.07
C ARG A 246 -0.83 21.96 24.75
N SER A 247 -2.10 21.62 24.84
CA SER A 247 -3.06 21.76 23.78
C SER A 247 -3.12 23.24 23.40
N GLU A 248 -2.63 23.59 22.22
CA GLU A 248 -2.89 24.90 21.62
C GLU A 248 -3.48 24.70 20.23
N SER A 249 -4.80 24.52 20.19
CA SER A 249 -5.59 24.90 19.05
C SER A 249 -6.06 26.35 19.28
N SER A 250 -5.34 27.30 18.69
CA SER A 250 -5.90 28.60 18.32
C SER A 250 -5.15 29.12 17.10
N SER A 251 -5.60 28.74 15.91
CA SER A 251 -5.41 29.57 14.73
C SER A 251 -6.04 30.91 15.07
N GLY A 252 -5.25 32.00 15.10
CA GLY A 252 -5.73 33.37 15.41
C GLY A 252 -6.64 33.95 14.30
N PHE A 253 -7.30 33.08 13.53
CA PHE A 253 -8.21 33.43 12.45
C PHE A 253 -9.64 33.56 12.97
N SER A 254 -10.41 34.49 12.40
CA SER A 254 -11.79 34.80 12.81
C SER A 254 -12.71 34.85 11.61
N CYS A 255 -13.92 34.30 11.76
CA CYS A 255 -14.98 34.35 10.74
C CYS A 255 -15.72 35.73 10.68
N SER A 256 -15.28 36.72 11.42
CA SER A 256 -15.95 38.02 11.51
C SER A 256 -16.02 38.83 10.19
N THR A 257 -15.12 38.54 9.27
CA THR A 257 -15.09 39.16 7.92
C THR A 257 -14.86 38.11 6.85
N ARG A 258 -15.67 38.12 5.78
CA ARG A 258 -15.41 37.34 4.59
C ARG A 258 -14.22 37.91 3.83
N LYS A 259 -13.17 37.12 3.64
CA LYS A 259 -11.97 37.47 2.89
C LYS A 259 -11.98 36.78 1.52
N THR A 260 -11.31 37.41 0.55
CA THR A 260 -10.97 36.81 -0.75
C THR A 260 -9.56 36.23 -0.68
N CYS A 261 -9.21 35.29 -1.57
CA CYS A 261 -7.87 34.67 -1.60
C CYS A 261 -6.72 35.68 -1.58
N GLY A 262 -6.86 36.80 -2.31
CA GLY A 262 -5.85 37.88 -2.33
C GLY A 262 -5.72 38.72 -1.06
N ALA A 263 -6.65 38.56 -0.10
CA ALA A 263 -6.66 39.28 1.18
C ALA A 263 -6.24 38.39 2.35
N MET A 264 -5.82 37.16 2.10
CA MET A 264 -5.40 36.18 3.11
C MET A 264 -3.88 36.07 3.17
N ALA A 265 -3.35 35.86 4.35
CA ALA A 265 -1.90 35.83 4.58
C ALA A 265 -1.29 34.45 4.32
N SER A 266 -2.10 33.37 4.34
CA SER A 266 -1.61 32.01 4.14
C SER A 266 -2.70 31.07 3.62
N CYS A 267 -2.29 29.91 3.06
CA CYS A 267 -3.21 28.83 2.69
C CYS A 267 -3.99 28.28 3.91
N GLU A 268 -3.39 28.27 5.10
CA GLU A 268 -4.07 27.85 6.33
C GLU A 268 -5.24 28.78 6.68
N GLU A 269 -5.09 30.09 6.50
CA GLU A 269 -6.18 31.06 6.66
C GLU A 269 -7.28 30.83 5.62
N ALA A 270 -6.92 30.54 4.36
CA ALA A 270 -7.87 30.25 3.31
C ALA A 270 -8.69 28.97 3.60
N MET A 271 -8.04 27.91 4.01
CA MET A 271 -8.68 26.66 4.43
C MET A 271 -9.56 26.84 5.67
N PHE A 272 -9.14 27.66 6.63
CA PHE A 272 -9.96 28.01 7.79
C PHE A 272 -11.26 28.71 7.36
N HIS A 273 -11.15 29.71 6.48
CA HIS A 273 -12.32 30.44 5.97
C HIS A 273 -13.25 29.57 5.11
N LEU A 274 -12.70 28.62 4.35
CA LEU A 274 -13.50 27.64 3.59
C LEU A 274 -14.26 26.70 4.54
N ASN A 275 -13.52 26.02 5.42
CA ASN A 275 -14.05 24.90 6.19
C ASN A 275 -14.79 25.30 7.48
N GLN A 276 -14.32 26.34 8.15
CA GLN A 276 -14.90 26.76 9.46
C GLN A 276 -15.87 27.93 9.30
N CYS A 277 -15.64 28.84 8.33
CA CYS A 277 -16.48 30.00 8.12
C CYS A 277 -17.50 29.83 6.97
N GLY A 278 -17.48 28.70 6.27
CA GLY A 278 -18.42 28.39 5.19
C GLY A 278 -18.29 29.34 3.96
N ASN A 279 -17.08 29.81 3.69
CA ASN A 279 -16.83 30.71 2.56
C ASN A 279 -16.57 29.93 1.26
N GLY A 280 -17.57 29.26 0.71
CA GLY A 280 -17.47 28.42 -0.51
C GLY A 280 -17.03 29.17 -1.80
N ARG A 281 -16.88 30.51 -1.75
CA ARG A 281 -16.30 31.25 -2.89
C ARG A 281 -14.80 31.09 -3.02
N LEU A 282 -14.14 30.55 -2.02
CA LEU A 282 -12.71 30.27 -2.04
C LEU A 282 -12.39 28.97 -2.79
N ASP A 283 -13.39 28.12 -2.95
CA ASP A 283 -13.34 26.84 -3.66
C ASP A 283 -14.11 26.99 -4.98
N GLY A 284 -13.43 27.53 -6.01
CA GLY A 284 -14.04 27.88 -7.30
C GLY A 284 -14.44 26.70 -8.16
N ASP A 285 -13.81 25.54 -7.96
CA ASP A 285 -14.04 24.28 -8.69
C ASP A 285 -14.69 23.18 -7.81
N SER A 286 -15.00 23.52 -6.56
CA SER A 286 -15.68 22.65 -5.59
C SER A 286 -14.89 21.38 -5.26
N ASP A 287 -13.56 21.48 -5.18
CA ASP A 287 -12.67 20.38 -4.84
C ASP A 287 -12.34 20.27 -3.33
N GLY A 288 -12.81 21.23 -2.54
CA GLY A 288 -12.60 21.30 -1.08
C GLY A 288 -11.29 21.99 -0.69
N VAL A 289 -10.60 22.65 -1.63
CA VAL A 289 -9.37 23.42 -1.42
C VAL A 289 -9.60 24.89 -1.78
N ALA A 290 -9.08 25.82 -0.96
CA ALA A 290 -9.24 27.27 -1.15
C ALA A 290 -8.10 27.88 -2.00
#